data_c3ad0bee1aa40104c991a354c96e60fa
#
_entry.id   c3ad0bee1aa40104c991a354c96e60fa
#
_cell.length_a   1.000
_cell.length_b   1.000
_cell.length_c   1.000
_cell.angle_alpha   90.00
_cell.angle_beta   90.00
_cell.angle_gamma   90.00
#
_symmetry.space_group_name_H-M   'P 1'
#
loop_
_entity.id
_entity.type
_entity.pdbx_description
1 polymer ?
#
loop_
_entity_poly.entity_id
_entity_poly.type
_entity_poly.pdbx_seq_one_letter_code
_entity_poly.pdbx_strand_id
1 'polypeptide(L)'
;MMDAMPYFLFKTEPEAYSFDDFLRDKETVWDGVTNPTAVKNLREMPKGTKWIFYHTGDERQAVGTGTVTSVDASDPKVPMVRVKVGKRLKKPKSLEAIKAEPLFGDSPLVKIGRLSVVPLTEDQWHWFVD
;
A
#
# COMPACT_ATOMS: atom_id res chain seq x y z
N MET A 1 -20.85 11.36 -3.40
CA MET A 1 -20.20 10.99 -3.21
C MET A 1 -19.26 10.47 -3.15
N MET A 2 -18.96 10.33 -2.67
CA MET A 2 -18.04 9.96 -2.55
C MET A 2 -17.45 9.04 -2.46
N ASP A 3 -17.21 8.76 -2.33
CA ASP A 3 -16.65 7.96 -2.23
C ASP A 3 -15.61 7.36 -2.42
N ALA A 4 -15.24 7.41 -2.46
CA ALA A 4 -14.14 6.76 -3.04
C ALA A 4 -13.17 6.35 -1.99
N MET A 5 -12.41 5.29 -2.22
CA MET A 5 -11.40 4.80 -1.30
C MET A 5 -10.05 5.27 -1.80
N PRO A 6 -9.61 6.49 -1.46
CA PRO A 6 -8.35 7.01 -1.97
C PRO A 6 -7.13 6.50 -1.20
N TYR A 7 -7.29 5.45 -0.43
CA TYR A 7 -6.22 4.92 0.41
C TYR A 7 -6.00 3.45 0.13
N PHE A 8 -4.72 3.07 0.10
CA PHE A 8 -4.32 1.68 -0.11
C PHE A 8 -3.14 1.32 0.80
N LEU A 9 -2.83 0.04 0.85
CA LEU A 9 -1.62 -0.46 1.50
C LEU A 9 -0.90 -1.32 0.47
N PHE A 10 0.39 -1.05 0.24
CA PHE A 10 1.22 -1.82 -0.68
C PHE A 10 2.21 -2.65 0.13
N LYS A 11 2.29 -3.94 -0.19
CA LYS A 11 3.19 -4.87 0.48
C LYS A 11 4.41 -5.14 -0.38
N THR A 12 5.59 -5.19 0.26
CA THR A 12 6.81 -5.60 -0.41
C THR A 12 7.74 -6.27 0.61
N GLU A 13 8.61 -7.15 0.12
CA GLU A 13 9.66 -7.71 0.98
C GLU A 13 10.76 -6.66 1.13
N PRO A 14 11.22 -6.39 2.37
CA PRO A 14 12.26 -5.38 2.58
C PRO A 14 13.58 -5.73 1.89
N GLU A 15 13.84 -7.02 1.66
CA GLU A 15 15.03 -7.46 0.93
C GLU A 15 14.96 -7.11 -0.55
N ALA A 16 13.75 -7.08 -1.12
CA ALA A 16 13.54 -6.70 -2.51
C ALA A 16 13.49 -5.18 -2.66
N TYR A 17 12.69 -4.52 -1.83
CA TYR A 17 12.57 -3.07 -1.84
C TYR A 17 12.05 -2.60 -0.48
N SER A 18 12.92 -1.95 0.30
CA SER A 18 12.58 -1.47 1.63
C SER A 18 12.12 -0.02 1.59
N PHE A 19 11.54 0.44 2.71
CA PHE A 19 11.18 1.85 2.83
C PHE A 19 12.43 2.75 2.80
N ASP A 20 13.56 2.26 3.30
CA ASP A 20 14.83 2.99 3.20
C ASP A 20 15.24 3.16 1.74
N ASP A 21 15.05 2.13 0.91
CA ASP A 21 15.29 2.23 -0.54
C ASP A 21 14.39 3.30 -1.17
N PHE A 22 13.14 3.33 -0.75
CA PHE A 22 12.15 4.30 -1.25
C PHE A 22 12.53 5.73 -0.85
N LEU A 23 12.99 5.92 0.39
CA LEU A 23 13.49 7.22 0.86
C LEU A 23 14.69 7.68 0.04
N ARG A 24 15.59 6.77 -0.28
CA ARG A 24 16.76 7.06 -1.11
C ARG A 24 16.35 7.45 -2.53
N ASP A 25 15.43 6.69 -3.13
CA ASP A 25 15.02 6.91 -4.52
C ASP A 25 14.04 8.06 -4.67
N LYS A 26 13.28 8.38 -3.64
CA LYS A 26 12.26 9.43 -3.58
C LYS A 26 11.05 9.15 -4.46
N GLU A 27 11.24 8.65 -5.68
CA GLU A 27 10.19 8.24 -6.58
C GLU A 27 10.60 6.95 -7.26
N THR A 28 9.61 6.13 -7.60
CA THR A 28 9.87 4.90 -8.34
C THR A 28 8.60 4.45 -9.05
N VAL A 29 8.73 3.42 -9.88
CA VAL A 29 7.58 2.76 -10.50
C VAL A 29 7.30 1.50 -9.68
N TRP A 30 6.05 1.35 -9.22
CA TRP A 30 5.65 0.16 -8.46
C TRP A 30 5.27 -0.93 -9.46
N ASP A 31 6.09 -1.96 -9.56
CA ASP A 31 5.92 -3.01 -10.56
C ASP A 31 6.06 -4.40 -9.91
N GLY A 32 6.07 -5.42 -10.73
CA GLY A 32 6.23 -6.80 -10.24
C GLY A 32 4.97 -7.39 -9.64
N VAL A 33 3.84 -6.69 -9.72
CA VAL A 33 2.57 -7.16 -9.17
C VAL A 33 1.89 -8.04 -10.21
N THR A 34 1.60 -9.29 -9.84
CA THR A 34 1.01 -10.27 -10.77
C THR A 34 -0.37 -10.76 -10.35
N ASN A 35 -0.74 -10.63 -9.08
CA ASN A 35 -2.06 -11.06 -8.61
C ASN A 35 -3.16 -10.24 -9.32
N PRO A 36 -4.16 -10.90 -9.97
CA PRO A 36 -5.15 -10.18 -10.77
C PRO A 36 -5.92 -9.11 -10.00
N THR A 37 -6.27 -9.36 -8.74
CA THR A 37 -6.97 -8.37 -7.92
C THR A 37 -6.09 -7.17 -7.62
N ALA A 38 -4.82 -7.41 -7.30
CA ALA A 38 -3.86 -6.34 -7.04
C ALA A 38 -3.61 -5.52 -8.30
N VAL A 39 -3.47 -6.17 -9.46
CA VAL A 39 -3.30 -5.49 -10.74
C VAL A 39 -4.51 -4.61 -11.04
N LYS A 40 -5.72 -5.12 -10.81
CA LYS A 40 -6.94 -4.34 -11.00
C LYS A 40 -6.96 -3.12 -10.08
N ASN A 41 -6.58 -3.29 -8.82
CA ASN A 41 -6.53 -2.18 -7.88
C ASN A 41 -5.55 -1.10 -8.35
N LEU A 42 -4.37 -1.50 -8.82
CA LEU A 42 -3.38 -0.56 -9.35
C LEU A 42 -3.89 0.18 -10.58
N ARG A 43 -4.48 -0.58 -11.52
CA ARG A 43 -4.94 -0.02 -12.79
C ARG A 43 -6.01 1.05 -12.59
N GLU A 44 -6.86 0.88 -11.59
CA GLU A 44 -7.98 1.77 -11.31
C GLU A 44 -7.67 2.84 -10.28
N MET A 45 -6.44 2.91 -9.80
CA MET A 45 -6.06 3.81 -8.71
C MET A 45 -5.98 5.25 -9.21
N PRO A 46 -6.66 6.20 -8.54
CA PRO A 46 -6.57 7.61 -8.95
C PRO A 46 -5.20 8.21 -8.65
N LYS A 47 -4.80 9.17 -9.48
CA LYS A 47 -3.65 10.00 -9.17
C LYS A 47 -3.90 10.72 -7.84
N GLY A 48 -2.88 10.79 -7.00
CA GLY A 48 -3.00 11.40 -5.68
C GLY A 48 -3.38 10.43 -4.58
N THR A 49 -3.62 9.15 -4.92
CA THR A 49 -3.93 8.13 -3.91
C THR A 49 -2.79 8.03 -2.92
N LYS A 50 -3.13 8.08 -1.64
CA LYS A 50 -2.17 7.91 -0.55
C LYS A 50 -2.19 6.47 -0.09
N TRP A 51 -1.01 5.95 0.29
CA TRP A 51 -0.91 4.53 0.63
C TRP A 51 0.12 4.30 1.73
N ILE A 52 -0.03 3.15 2.37
CA ILE A 52 0.83 2.69 3.45
C ILE A 52 1.85 1.71 2.89
N PHE A 53 3.11 1.89 3.22
CA PHE A 53 4.21 1.01 2.83
C PHE A 53 4.37 -0.07 3.90
N TYR A 54 4.20 -1.33 3.50
CA TYR A 54 4.21 -2.46 4.43
C TYR A 54 5.31 -3.46 4.07
N HIS A 55 6.14 -3.80 5.04
CA HIS A 55 7.17 -4.83 4.89
C HIS A 55 6.61 -6.21 5.21
N THR A 56 6.75 -7.16 4.27
CA THR A 56 6.36 -8.55 4.49
C THR A 56 7.55 -9.36 5.00
N GLY A 57 7.49 -10.67 4.87
CA GLY A 57 8.55 -11.57 5.34
C GLY A 57 8.52 -11.69 6.85
N ASP A 58 9.68 -11.59 7.45
CA ASP A 58 9.80 -11.73 8.90
C ASP A 58 9.40 -10.48 9.65
N GLU A 59 9.46 -9.32 9.00
CA GLU A 59 9.17 -8.05 9.66
C GLU A 59 7.68 -7.83 9.91
N ARG A 60 6.84 -8.02 8.91
CA ARG A 60 5.37 -7.94 8.99
C ARG A 60 4.88 -6.69 9.69
N GLN A 61 5.23 -5.51 9.16
CA GLN A 61 4.77 -4.26 9.75
C GLN A 61 4.68 -3.14 8.71
N ALA A 62 3.75 -2.22 8.97
CA ALA A 62 3.63 -0.98 8.21
C ALA A 62 4.67 0.01 8.74
N VAL A 63 5.38 0.68 7.84
CA VAL A 63 6.54 1.50 8.23
C VAL A 63 6.52 2.92 7.68
N GLY A 64 5.75 3.19 6.64
CA GLY A 64 5.77 4.51 6.03
C GLY A 64 4.61 4.76 5.11
N THR A 65 4.65 5.88 4.40
CA THR A 65 3.59 6.30 3.47
C THR A 65 4.16 6.65 2.10
N GLY A 66 3.29 6.67 1.11
CA GLY A 66 3.61 7.12 -0.23
C GLY A 66 2.39 7.72 -0.91
N THR A 67 2.58 8.28 -2.09
CA THR A 67 1.52 8.88 -2.90
C THR A 67 1.68 8.44 -4.34
N VAL A 68 0.56 8.12 -5.00
CA VAL A 68 0.55 7.79 -6.43
C VAL A 68 0.62 9.10 -7.21
N THR A 69 1.62 9.25 -8.09
CA THR A 69 1.78 10.45 -8.91
C THR A 69 1.26 10.28 -10.32
N SER A 70 1.26 9.05 -10.85
CA SER A 70 0.65 8.77 -12.14
C SER A 70 0.38 7.30 -12.30
N VAL A 71 -0.61 6.98 -13.16
CA VAL A 71 -0.95 5.60 -13.51
C VAL A 71 -1.05 5.53 -15.02
N ASP A 72 -0.25 4.66 -15.63
CA ASP A 72 -0.34 4.38 -17.06
C ASP A 72 -0.87 2.97 -17.24
N ALA A 73 -2.12 2.87 -17.65
CA ALA A 73 -2.80 1.59 -17.86
C ALA A 73 -2.96 1.27 -19.35
N SER A 74 -2.03 1.75 -20.20
CA SER A 74 -2.03 1.43 -21.64
C SER A 74 -2.02 -0.07 -21.86
N ASP A 75 -1.26 -0.80 -21.02
CA ASP A 75 -1.36 -2.25 -20.95
C ASP A 75 -2.08 -2.58 -19.63
N PRO A 76 -3.36 -2.96 -19.69
CA PRO A 76 -4.12 -3.18 -18.45
C PRO A 76 -3.62 -4.36 -17.63
N LYS A 77 -2.81 -5.25 -18.21
CA LYS A 77 -2.23 -6.37 -17.49
C LYS A 77 -0.98 -5.98 -16.73
N VAL A 78 -0.33 -4.88 -17.13
CA VAL A 78 0.91 -4.40 -16.52
C VAL A 78 0.81 -2.89 -16.33
N PRO A 79 -0.06 -2.42 -15.42
CA PRO A 79 -0.16 -0.97 -15.19
C PRO A 79 1.14 -0.44 -14.59
N MET A 80 1.57 0.72 -15.08
CA MET A 80 2.77 1.38 -14.60
C MET A 80 2.34 2.46 -13.61
N VAL A 81 2.54 2.20 -12.32
CA VAL A 81 2.14 3.13 -11.26
C VAL A 81 3.38 3.82 -10.72
N ARG A 82 3.47 5.12 -10.95
CA ARG A 82 4.57 5.91 -10.41
C ARG A 82 4.19 6.43 -9.04
N VAL A 83 5.11 6.27 -8.09
CA VAL A 83 4.86 6.58 -6.68
C VAL A 83 5.97 7.46 -6.13
N LYS A 84 5.59 8.31 -5.17
CA LYS A 84 6.51 9.22 -4.49
C LYS A 84 6.51 8.91 -3.00
N VAL A 85 7.68 8.96 -2.38
CA VAL A 85 7.81 8.68 -0.95
C VAL A 85 7.14 9.77 -0.11
N GLY A 86 6.50 9.33 0.97
CA GLY A 86 5.93 10.23 1.98
C GLY A 86 6.81 10.28 3.21
N LYS A 87 6.29 9.83 4.35
CA LYS A 87 6.96 9.91 5.65
C LYS A 87 6.97 8.55 6.33
N ARG A 88 7.95 8.35 7.21
CA ARG A 88 7.91 7.19 8.11
C ARG A 88 6.71 7.34 9.04
N LEU A 89 6.11 6.22 9.39
CA LEU A 89 5.07 6.22 10.43
C LEU A 89 5.73 6.58 11.76
N LYS A 90 5.03 7.38 12.56
CA LYS A 90 5.49 7.73 13.90
C LYS A 90 5.66 6.47 14.75
N LYS A 91 4.74 5.53 14.59
CA LYS A 91 4.77 4.23 15.25
C LYS A 91 4.52 3.16 14.21
N PRO A 92 5.52 2.37 13.84
CA PRO A 92 5.29 1.23 12.95
C PRO A 92 4.21 0.32 13.52
N LYS A 93 3.37 -0.22 12.65
CA LYS A 93 2.24 -1.05 13.07
C LYS A 93 2.47 -2.49 12.61
N SER A 94 2.63 -3.39 13.56
CA SER A 94 2.83 -4.81 13.25
C SER A 94 1.54 -5.45 12.77
N LEU A 95 1.68 -6.59 12.06
CA LEU A 95 0.51 -7.36 11.64
C LEU A 95 -0.30 -7.80 12.86
N GLU A 96 0.34 -8.14 13.97
CA GLU A 96 -0.36 -8.50 15.20
C GLU A 96 -1.24 -7.35 15.69
N ALA A 97 -0.70 -6.12 15.68
CA ALA A 97 -1.47 -4.94 16.09
C ALA A 97 -2.65 -4.72 15.14
N ILE A 98 -2.43 -4.90 13.84
CA ILE A 98 -3.48 -4.74 12.83
C ILE A 98 -4.60 -5.76 13.07
N LYS A 99 -4.25 -7.02 13.29
CA LYS A 99 -5.24 -8.09 13.53
C LYS A 99 -6.02 -7.87 14.83
N ALA A 100 -5.41 -7.22 15.81
CA ALA A 100 -6.07 -6.93 17.08
C ALA A 100 -6.99 -5.72 17.01
N GLU A 101 -6.90 -4.92 15.96
CA GLU A 101 -7.69 -3.70 15.80
C GLU A 101 -9.02 -3.98 15.13
N PRO A 102 -10.17 -3.69 15.80
CA PRO A 102 -11.48 -3.97 15.22
C PRO A 102 -11.74 -3.33 13.86
N LEU A 103 -11.08 -2.20 13.54
CA LEU A 103 -11.22 -1.54 12.24
C LEU A 103 -10.86 -2.46 11.07
N PHE A 104 -10.07 -3.50 11.32
CA PHE A 104 -9.58 -4.40 10.27
C PHE A 104 -10.27 -5.75 10.29
N GLY A 105 -11.33 -5.92 11.07
CA GLY A 105 -12.02 -7.21 11.21
C GLY A 105 -12.44 -7.83 9.89
N ASP A 106 -12.93 -7.02 8.97
CA ASP A 106 -13.38 -7.47 7.64
C ASP A 106 -12.42 -7.05 6.51
N SER A 107 -11.28 -6.48 6.85
CA SER A 107 -10.34 -5.97 5.85
C SER A 107 -9.68 -7.11 5.05
N PRO A 108 -9.54 -6.93 3.72
CA PRO A 108 -8.75 -7.87 2.92
C PRO A 108 -7.31 -8.01 3.42
N LEU A 109 -6.79 -7.00 4.11
CA LEU A 109 -5.44 -7.06 4.70
C LEU A 109 -5.30 -8.25 5.64
N VAL A 110 -6.34 -8.52 6.43
CA VAL A 110 -6.34 -9.63 7.39
C VAL A 110 -6.86 -10.91 6.74
N LYS A 111 -7.91 -10.82 5.91
CA LYS A 111 -8.58 -12.00 5.34
C LYS A 111 -7.87 -12.57 4.12
N ILE A 112 -7.20 -11.74 3.32
CA ILE A 112 -6.54 -12.16 2.09
C ILE A 112 -5.05 -11.85 2.20
N GLY A 113 -4.32 -12.68 2.93
CA GLY A 113 -2.91 -12.42 3.22
C GLY A 113 -2.01 -12.30 1.99
N ARG A 114 -2.41 -12.88 0.86
CA ARG A 114 -1.62 -12.85 -0.37
C ARG A 114 -1.85 -11.60 -1.21
N LEU A 115 -2.86 -10.80 -0.87
CA LEU A 115 -3.13 -9.58 -1.63
C LEU A 115 -2.09 -8.54 -1.29
N SER A 116 -1.34 -8.07 -2.28
CA SER A 116 -0.22 -7.14 -2.09
C SER A 116 -0.60 -5.67 -2.27
N VAL A 117 -1.78 -5.39 -2.80
CA VAL A 117 -2.32 -4.03 -2.95
C VAL A 117 -3.71 -4.05 -2.34
N VAL A 118 -3.85 -3.49 -1.14
CA VAL A 118 -5.04 -3.65 -0.32
C VAL A 118 -5.75 -2.31 -0.16
N PRO A 119 -7.06 -2.23 -0.45
CA PRO A 119 -7.79 -0.99 -0.20
C PRO A 119 -7.95 -0.73 1.30
N LEU A 120 -7.87 0.53 1.68
CA LEU A 120 -8.07 0.98 3.06
C LEU A 120 -9.19 2.00 3.12
N THR A 121 -9.92 1.99 4.23
CA THR A 121 -10.87 3.07 4.54
C THR A 121 -10.10 4.27 5.08
N GLU A 122 -10.76 5.43 5.11
CA GLU A 122 -10.17 6.62 5.69
C GLU A 122 -9.82 6.41 7.17
N ASP A 123 -10.69 5.76 7.92
CA ASP A 123 -10.43 5.47 9.33
C ASP A 123 -9.22 4.56 9.50
N GLN A 124 -9.08 3.56 8.63
CA GLN A 124 -7.91 2.68 8.66
C GLN A 124 -6.62 3.45 8.34
N TRP A 125 -6.67 4.34 7.35
CA TRP A 125 -5.54 5.20 7.02
C TRP A 125 -5.11 6.04 8.24
N HIS A 126 -6.08 6.69 8.89
CA HIS A 126 -5.77 7.52 10.06
C HIS A 126 -5.18 6.71 11.21
N TRP A 127 -5.67 5.48 11.39
CA TRP A 127 -5.10 4.60 12.41
C TRP A 127 -3.62 4.35 12.19
N PHE A 128 -3.19 4.23 10.92
CA PHE A 128 -1.77 4.03 10.62
C PHE A 128 -0.95 5.29 10.84
N VAL A 129 -1.45 6.45 10.44
CA VAL A 129 -0.62 7.68 10.40
C VAL A 129 -0.73 8.54 11.67
N ASP A 130 -1.76 8.34 12.45
CA ASP A 130 -1.92 9.07 13.70
C ASP A 130 -1.22 8.35 14.84
#